data_9b2ab55f390a1d0002fa1ba1c8715fbd
#
_entry.id   9b2ab55f390a1d0002fa1ba1c8715fbd
#
_cell.length_a   1.000
_cell.length_b   1.000
_cell.length_c   1.000
_cell.angle_alpha   90.00
_cell.angle_beta   90.00
_cell.angle_gamma   90.00
#
_symmetry.space_group_name_H-M   'P 1'
#
loop_
_entity.id
_entity.type
_entity.pdbx_description
1 polymer ?
#
loop_
_entity_poly.entity_id
_entity_poly.type
_entity_poly.pdbx_seq_one_letter_code
_entity_poly.pdbx_strand_id
1 'polypeptide(L)'
;MHQQNGDRSCANEAIGGAHYGPVLVYMSKVADASTADGSTPFFKVFQDTWAKNSGGGGGSDDYWGTKDLNKNCGKMDVKIPTNLAPGDYLLRAEAIALHAAGSANGAQFYITCYQITVTGSGSSSPAGVSFPGAYKATDPGIQINIYQNLASYVAPGPAVIAGGTEAVAGSAGSAVTATGGAPVATATATTMRTSAVVTSAAAVPTNGGGSGACSVTRCFRTYLQGRR
;
A
#
# COMPACT_ATOMS: atom_id res chain seq x y z
N MET A 1 9.51 -3.35 3.42
CA MET A 1 9.99 -2.09 2.79
C MET A 1 10.80 -1.34 3.82
N HIS A 2 11.94 -0.77 3.47
CA HIS A 2 12.71 0.13 4.35
C HIS A 2 13.14 1.35 3.56
N GLN A 3 13.02 2.51 4.19
CA GLN A 3 13.31 3.81 3.58
C GLN A 3 14.81 4.00 3.28
N GLN A 4 15.66 3.48 4.16
CA GLN A 4 17.10 3.65 4.06
C GLN A 4 17.82 2.32 3.86
N ASN A 5 19.01 2.38 3.25
CA ASN A 5 19.91 1.25 3.17
C ASN A 5 20.58 1.01 4.54
N GLY A 6 20.98 -0.23 4.79
CA GLY A 6 21.67 -0.62 6.00
C GLY A 6 20.93 -1.66 6.81
N ASP A 7 20.95 -1.53 8.13
CA ASP A 7 20.31 -2.49 9.02
C ASP A 7 18.79 -2.44 8.88
N ARG A 8 18.22 -3.55 8.39
CA ARG A 8 16.77 -3.76 8.20
C ARG A 8 16.18 -4.62 9.32
N SER A 9 16.85 -4.67 10.45
CA SER A 9 16.31 -5.34 11.64
C SER A 9 15.11 -4.56 12.20
N CYS A 10 14.36 -5.22 13.07
CA CYS A 10 13.22 -4.63 13.76
C CYS A 10 13.61 -3.54 14.78
N ALA A 11 14.89 -3.36 15.05
CA ALA A 11 15.39 -2.29 15.90
C ALA A 11 15.31 -0.91 15.23
N ASN A 12 15.23 -0.89 13.89
CA ASN A 12 15.10 0.33 13.11
C ASN A 12 13.72 0.44 12.46
N GLU A 13 13.12 1.62 12.53
CA GLU A 13 11.86 1.90 11.83
C GLU A 13 12.05 1.76 10.31
N ALA A 14 11.13 1.08 9.67
CA ALA A 14 11.16 0.87 8.22
C ALA A 14 10.98 2.18 7.44
N ILE A 15 10.04 3.00 7.89
CA ILE A 15 9.81 4.38 7.44
C ILE A 15 9.91 5.24 8.69
N GLY A 16 11.09 5.81 8.96
CA GLY A 16 11.41 6.43 10.23
C GLY A 16 10.89 7.85 10.40
N GLY A 17 10.74 8.26 11.66
CA GLY A 17 10.33 9.60 12.04
C GLY A 17 8.85 9.89 11.73
N ALA A 18 8.52 11.17 11.47
CA ALA A 18 7.14 11.62 11.27
C ALA A 18 6.54 11.29 9.89
N HIS A 19 7.01 10.25 9.22
CA HIS A 19 6.53 9.83 7.89
C HIS A 19 5.20 9.08 7.97
N TYR A 20 4.22 9.68 8.66
CA TYR A 20 2.89 9.08 8.84
C TYR A 20 2.04 9.19 7.58
N GLY A 21 1.31 8.12 7.28
CA GLY A 21 0.41 8.04 6.14
C GLY A 21 0.01 6.62 5.77
N PRO A 22 -0.68 6.42 4.64
CA PRO A 22 -1.17 5.12 4.22
C PRO A 22 -0.07 4.23 3.64
N VAL A 23 -0.32 2.92 3.70
CA VAL A 23 0.39 1.89 2.92
C VAL A 23 -0.58 1.28 1.93
N LEU A 24 -0.22 1.29 0.65
CA LEU A 24 -1.07 0.86 -0.45
C LEU A 24 -0.32 -0.16 -1.31
N VAL A 25 -1.04 -1.16 -1.82
CA VAL A 25 -0.46 -2.13 -2.77
C VAL A 25 -1.35 -2.28 -3.99
N TYR A 26 -0.71 -2.20 -5.13
CA TYR A 26 -1.33 -2.33 -6.44
C TYR A 26 -0.72 -3.49 -7.22
N MET A 27 -1.49 -4.05 -8.13
CA MET A 27 -1.02 -5.05 -9.08
C MET A 27 -1.39 -4.65 -10.51
N SER A 28 -0.56 -5.03 -11.45
CA SER A 28 -0.79 -4.84 -12.89
C SER A 28 -0.49 -6.14 -13.61
N LYS A 29 -1.45 -6.65 -14.37
CA LYS A 29 -1.22 -7.84 -15.21
C LYS A 29 -0.37 -7.46 -16.42
N VAL A 30 0.66 -8.27 -16.70
CA VAL A 30 1.62 -8.05 -17.78
C VAL A 30 1.82 -9.34 -18.59
N ALA A 31 2.37 -9.21 -19.78
CA ALA A 31 2.67 -10.38 -20.61
C ALA A 31 3.88 -11.16 -20.08
N ASP A 32 4.89 -10.44 -19.58
CA ASP A 32 6.13 -10.98 -19.00
C ASP A 32 6.61 -10.00 -17.92
N ALA A 33 6.62 -10.44 -16.66
CA ALA A 33 7.02 -9.61 -15.55
C ALA A 33 8.51 -9.22 -15.60
N SER A 34 9.36 -10.01 -16.24
CA SER A 34 10.81 -9.76 -16.32
C SER A 34 11.16 -8.59 -17.24
N THR A 35 10.32 -8.29 -18.23
CA THR A 35 10.52 -7.23 -19.22
C THR A 35 9.56 -6.05 -19.08
N ALA A 36 8.56 -6.17 -18.22
CA ALA A 36 7.53 -5.14 -18.04
C ALA A 36 8.10 -3.84 -17.48
N ASP A 37 7.68 -2.71 -18.06
CA ASP A 37 8.17 -1.37 -17.73
C ASP A 37 7.26 -0.55 -16.77
N GLY A 38 6.14 -1.15 -16.32
CA GLY A 38 5.17 -0.49 -15.45
C GLY A 38 4.20 0.47 -16.15
N SER A 39 4.10 0.43 -17.47
CA SER A 39 3.18 1.27 -18.25
C SER A 39 1.74 0.73 -18.26
N THR A 40 1.53 -0.54 -17.93
CA THR A 40 0.21 -1.15 -17.85
C THR A 40 -0.59 -0.64 -16.64
N PRO A 41 -1.94 -0.55 -16.72
CA PRO A 41 -2.75 -0.05 -15.61
C PRO A 41 -2.68 -0.92 -14.35
N PHE A 42 -2.72 -0.29 -13.18
CA PHE A 42 -2.64 -0.92 -11.87
C PHE A 42 -3.98 -0.86 -11.14
N PHE A 43 -4.42 -1.94 -10.54
CA PHE A 43 -5.57 -2.01 -9.63
C PHE A 43 -5.11 -2.23 -8.18
N LYS A 44 -5.83 -1.64 -7.22
CA LYS A 44 -5.46 -1.71 -5.81
C LYS A 44 -5.94 -3.03 -5.21
N VAL A 45 -5.03 -3.78 -4.58
CA VAL A 45 -5.31 -5.07 -3.92
C VAL A 45 -5.28 -4.99 -2.40
N PHE A 46 -4.62 -3.96 -1.85
CA PHE A 46 -4.46 -3.79 -0.42
C PHE A 46 -4.37 -2.32 -0.07
N GLN A 47 -4.95 -1.98 1.08
CA GLN A 47 -4.68 -0.71 1.75
C GLN A 47 -4.69 -0.88 3.26
N ASP A 48 -3.78 -0.14 3.93
CA ASP A 48 -3.78 0.14 5.35
C ASP A 48 -3.61 1.65 5.48
N THR A 49 -4.64 2.36 5.93
CA THR A 49 -4.69 3.80 5.74
C THR A 49 -4.63 4.56 7.06
N TRP A 50 -5.78 4.77 7.69
CA TRP A 50 -5.92 5.60 8.86
C TRP A 50 -7.06 5.10 9.75
N ALA A 51 -6.90 5.26 11.06
CA ALA A 51 -7.98 5.17 12.02
C ALA A 51 -7.76 6.20 13.14
N LYS A 52 -8.86 6.72 13.67
CA LYS A 52 -8.82 7.70 14.75
C LYS A 52 -8.26 7.11 16.03
N ASN A 53 -7.33 7.82 16.65
CA ASN A 53 -6.90 7.58 18.02
C ASN A 53 -7.62 8.58 18.95
N SER A 54 -8.60 8.10 19.68
CA SER A 54 -9.39 8.96 20.59
C SER A 54 -8.58 9.57 21.73
N GLY A 55 -7.40 9.04 22.04
CA GLY A 55 -6.47 9.59 23.04
C GLY A 55 -5.41 10.53 22.46
N GLY A 56 -5.38 10.75 21.14
CA GLY A 56 -4.39 11.58 20.48
C GLY A 56 -4.78 13.07 20.41
N GLY A 57 -3.79 13.94 20.25
CA GLY A 57 -3.97 15.39 20.17
C GLY A 57 -4.29 15.90 18.77
N GLY A 58 -3.82 15.22 17.73
CA GLY A 58 -4.00 15.59 16.32
C GLY A 58 -3.92 14.36 15.41
N GLY A 59 -4.13 14.56 14.11
CA GLY A 59 -4.11 13.46 13.15
C GLY A 59 -2.74 12.77 13.04
N SER A 60 -1.64 13.45 13.38
CA SER A 60 -0.32 12.82 13.48
C SER A 60 -0.25 11.76 14.59
N ASP A 61 -1.08 11.87 15.62
CA ASP A 61 -1.15 10.91 16.73
C ASP A 61 -2.09 9.75 16.41
N ASP A 62 -2.91 9.87 15.36
CA ASP A 62 -3.82 8.84 14.91
C ASP A 62 -3.06 7.59 14.41
N TYR A 63 -3.77 6.50 14.21
CA TYR A 63 -3.21 5.29 13.62
C TYR A 63 -3.04 5.47 12.11
N TRP A 64 -1.92 5.02 11.59
CA TRP A 64 -1.55 5.10 10.18
C TRP A 64 -0.89 3.82 9.71
N GLY A 65 -1.12 3.44 8.46
CA GLY A 65 -0.52 2.23 7.89
C GLY A 65 1.01 2.21 7.98
N THR A 66 1.70 3.37 7.90
CA THR A 66 3.16 3.45 8.10
C THR A 66 3.57 3.15 9.54
N LYS A 67 2.74 3.46 10.54
CA LYS A 67 3.00 3.07 11.94
C LYS A 67 2.89 1.56 12.11
N ASP A 68 1.90 0.94 11.45
CA ASP A 68 1.74 -0.52 11.46
C ASP A 68 2.89 -1.20 10.69
N LEU A 69 3.31 -0.64 9.55
CA LEU A 69 4.49 -1.11 8.83
C LEU A 69 5.75 -1.09 9.73
N ASN A 70 5.98 -0.01 10.48
CA ASN A 70 7.10 0.11 11.42
C ASN A 70 7.00 -0.92 12.55
N LYS A 71 5.82 -1.05 13.17
CA LYS A 71 5.55 -2.03 14.23
C LYS A 71 5.79 -3.47 13.75
N ASN A 72 5.53 -3.74 12.48
CA ASN A 72 5.73 -5.04 11.85
C ASN A 72 7.12 -5.18 11.18
N CYS A 73 8.10 -4.41 11.62
CA CYS A 73 9.50 -4.49 11.14
C CYS A 73 9.63 -4.31 9.62
N GLY A 74 8.84 -3.43 9.04
CA GLY A 74 8.84 -3.14 7.59
C GLY A 74 8.17 -4.20 6.73
N LYS A 75 7.35 -5.06 7.31
CA LYS A 75 6.63 -6.14 6.62
C LYS A 75 5.13 -5.87 6.67
N MET A 76 4.45 -6.18 5.58
CA MET A 76 2.99 -6.20 5.49
C MET A 76 2.56 -7.48 4.79
N ASP A 77 1.60 -8.18 5.38
CA ASP A 77 1.00 -9.36 4.78
C ASP A 77 -0.08 -8.93 3.79
N VAL A 78 0.15 -9.18 2.52
CA VAL A 78 -0.76 -8.81 1.43
C VAL A 78 -1.33 -10.06 0.81
N LYS A 79 -2.61 -10.31 1.04
CA LYS A 79 -3.30 -11.44 0.42
C LYS A 79 -3.59 -11.13 -1.04
N ILE A 80 -3.08 -11.96 -1.93
CA ILE A 80 -3.42 -11.89 -3.36
C ILE A 80 -4.83 -12.45 -3.55
N PRO A 81 -5.76 -11.69 -4.17
CA PRO A 81 -7.12 -12.17 -4.41
C PRO A 81 -7.14 -13.46 -5.24
N THR A 82 -7.82 -14.47 -4.74
CA THR A 82 -7.86 -15.81 -5.36
C THR A 82 -8.64 -15.87 -6.68
N ASN A 83 -9.44 -14.85 -6.95
CA ASN A 83 -10.21 -14.72 -8.19
C ASN A 83 -9.43 -14.11 -9.35
N LEU A 84 -8.20 -13.64 -9.14
CA LEU A 84 -7.37 -13.07 -10.21
C LEU A 84 -6.99 -14.13 -11.24
N ALA A 85 -7.01 -13.76 -12.51
CA ALA A 85 -6.54 -14.61 -13.60
C ALA A 85 -5.05 -14.95 -13.42
N PRO A 86 -4.62 -16.20 -13.64
CA PRO A 86 -3.22 -16.56 -13.53
C PRO A 86 -2.36 -15.85 -14.59
N GLY A 87 -1.06 -15.76 -14.33
CA GLY A 87 -0.08 -15.13 -15.19
C GLY A 87 0.85 -14.18 -14.46
N ASP A 88 1.59 -13.39 -15.19
CA ASP A 88 2.59 -12.49 -14.67
C ASP A 88 2.01 -11.14 -14.27
N TYR A 89 2.54 -10.61 -13.18
CA TYR A 89 2.12 -9.33 -12.61
C TYR A 89 3.31 -8.54 -12.10
N LEU A 90 3.20 -7.22 -12.22
CA LEU A 90 3.96 -6.30 -11.38
C LEU A 90 3.16 -6.02 -10.12
N LEU A 91 3.80 -6.09 -8.95
CA LEU A 91 3.25 -5.65 -7.68
C LEU A 91 3.98 -4.36 -7.26
N ARG A 92 3.21 -3.28 -7.08
CA ARG A 92 3.69 -1.97 -6.62
C ARG A 92 3.22 -1.75 -5.19
N ALA A 93 4.14 -1.72 -4.25
CA ALA A 93 3.88 -1.33 -2.87
C ALA A 93 4.38 0.09 -2.64
N GLU A 94 3.57 0.91 -1.98
CA GLU A 94 3.94 2.28 -1.65
C GLU A 94 3.51 2.68 -0.23
N ALA A 95 4.33 3.48 0.42
CA ALA A 95 3.99 4.22 1.61
C ALA A 95 4.01 5.72 1.27
N ILE A 96 2.97 6.46 1.65
CA ILE A 96 2.86 7.89 1.37
C ILE A 96 3.04 8.64 2.69
N ALA A 97 4.12 9.40 2.81
CA ALA A 97 4.37 10.22 3.99
C ALA A 97 3.71 11.59 3.85
N LEU A 98 2.90 11.97 4.82
CA LEU A 98 2.03 13.14 4.78
C LEU A 98 2.48 14.28 5.73
N HIS A 99 3.64 14.15 6.38
CA HIS A 99 4.14 15.15 7.33
C HIS A 99 4.35 16.54 6.72
N ALA A 100 4.62 16.63 5.42
CA ALA A 100 4.77 17.88 4.68
C ALA A 100 3.60 18.17 3.73
N ALA A 101 2.53 17.38 3.79
CA ALA A 101 1.43 17.39 2.84
C ALA A 101 0.37 18.49 3.06
N GLY A 102 0.59 19.40 4.01
CA GLY A 102 -0.28 20.56 4.21
C GLY A 102 -0.35 21.51 3.01
N SER A 103 0.60 21.41 2.09
CA SER A 103 0.63 22.12 0.82
C SER A 103 0.70 21.16 -0.34
N ALA A 104 0.27 21.59 -1.52
CA ALA A 104 0.38 20.81 -2.75
C ALA A 104 1.84 20.39 -3.01
N ASN A 105 2.03 19.16 -3.49
CA ASN A 105 3.33 18.53 -3.74
C ASN A 105 4.18 18.27 -2.47
N GLY A 106 3.61 18.37 -1.27
CA GLY A 106 4.31 18.06 -0.02
C GLY A 106 4.29 16.58 0.37
N ALA A 107 3.39 15.77 -0.16
CA ALA A 107 3.38 14.33 0.06
C ALA A 107 4.64 13.65 -0.53
N GLN A 108 5.21 12.69 0.21
CA GLN A 108 6.40 11.96 -0.23
C GLN A 108 6.04 10.49 -0.47
N PHE A 109 6.48 9.94 -1.59
CA PHE A 109 6.14 8.58 -2.02
C PHE A 109 7.35 7.66 -1.92
N TYR A 110 7.24 6.62 -1.12
CA TYR A 110 8.22 5.54 -0.97
C TYR A 110 7.68 4.30 -1.67
N ILE A 111 8.29 3.94 -2.79
CA ILE A 111 7.75 2.96 -3.72
C ILE A 111 8.74 1.82 -3.90
N THR A 112 8.23 0.60 -3.96
CA THR A 112 8.98 -0.58 -4.40
C THR A 112 8.10 -1.43 -5.30
N CYS A 113 8.72 -2.09 -6.29
CA CYS A 113 8.03 -2.98 -7.22
C CYS A 113 8.62 -4.38 -7.15
N TYR A 114 7.75 -5.37 -7.36
CA TYR A 114 8.11 -6.78 -7.42
C TYR A 114 7.52 -7.40 -8.67
N GLN A 115 8.22 -8.37 -9.20
CA GLN A 115 7.77 -9.24 -10.28
C GLN A 115 7.24 -10.53 -9.66
N ILE A 116 6.01 -10.89 -9.97
CA ILE A 116 5.39 -12.08 -9.41
C ILE A 116 4.61 -12.83 -10.49
N THR A 117 4.52 -14.15 -10.34
CA THR A 117 3.62 -14.99 -11.13
C THR A 117 2.50 -15.49 -10.24
N VAL A 118 1.26 -15.15 -10.60
CA VAL A 118 0.05 -15.64 -9.93
C VAL A 118 -0.35 -16.97 -10.52
N THR A 119 -0.57 -17.97 -9.67
CA THR A 119 -1.10 -19.28 -10.04
C THR A 119 -2.50 -19.46 -9.48
N GLY A 120 -3.30 -20.29 -10.11
CA GLY A 120 -4.67 -20.56 -9.68
C GLY A 120 -5.64 -20.69 -10.85
N SER A 121 -6.93 -20.69 -10.55
CA SER A 121 -8.03 -20.87 -11.50
C SER A 121 -8.94 -19.64 -11.60
N GLY A 122 -8.54 -18.51 -11.05
CA GLY A 122 -9.30 -17.26 -11.15
C GLY A 122 -9.39 -16.75 -12.59
N SER A 123 -10.37 -15.93 -12.88
CA SER A 123 -10.60 -15.36 -14.22
C SER A 123 -10.75 -13.84 -14.20
N SER A 124 -10.67 -13.21 -13.04
CA SER A 124 -10.86 -11.77 -12.90
C SER A 124 -9.67 -11.00 -13.48
N SER A 125 -9.98 -9.98 -14.27
CA SER A 125 -9.03 -9.02 -14.83
C SER A 125 -9.53 -7.60 -14.51
N PRO A 126 -9.29 -7.08 -13.31
CA PRO A 126 -9.82 -5.80 -12.87
C PRO A 126 -9.30 -4.65 -13.72
N ALA A 127 -10.14 -3.63 -13.91
CA ALA A 127 -9.68 -2.36 -14.48
C ALA A 127 -8.73 -1.66 -13.51
N GLY A 128 -7.78 -0.91 -14.06
CA GLY A 128 -6.75 -0.21 -13.31
C GLY A 128 -6.61 1.25 -13.69
N VAL A 129 -5.68 1.93 -13.00
CA VAL A 129 -5.27 3.31 -13.24
C VAL A 129 -3.80 3.35 -13.62
N SER A 130 -3.40 4.36 -14.38
CA SER A 130 -2.00 4.53 -14.80
C SER A 130 -1.19 5.29 -13.76
N PHE A 131 0.05 4.90 -13.56
CA PHE A 131 1.06 5.67 -12.83
C PHE A 131 2.15 6.14 -13.80
N PRO A 132 2.39 7.47 -13.90
CA PRO A 132 1.71 8.56 -13.19
C PRO A 132 0.30 8.82 -13.72
N GLY A 133 -0.50 9.55 -12.91
CA GLY A 133 -1.83 10.02 -13.29
C GLY A 133 -2.94 9.58 -12.34
N ALA A 134 -2.71 8.50 -11.56
CA ALA A 134 -3.67 8.01 -10.58
C ALA A 134 -3.94 8.99 -9.43
N TYR A 135 -2.98 9.86 -9.13
CA TYR A 135 -3.07 10.86 -8.06
C TYR A 135 -2.87 12.27 -8.60
N LYS A 136 -3.63 13.20 -8.04
CA LYS A 136 -3.43 14.65 -8.24
C LYS A 136 -2.83 15.25 -6.96
N ALA A 137 -2.02 16.27 -7.12
CA ALA A 137 -1.38 16.95 -5.99
C ALA A 137 -2.38 17.54 -4.97
N THR A 138 -3.63 17.75 -5.40
CA THR A 138 -4.72 18.34 -4.60
C THR A 138 -5.75 17.32 -4.13
N ASP A 139 -5.55 16.02 -4.38
CA ASP A 139 -6.47 14.99 -3.88
C ASP A 139 -6.51 15.02 -2.35
N PRO A 140 -7.69 14.84 -1.71
CA PRO A 140 -7.83 14.95 -0.24
C PRO A 140 -6.93 13.99 0.55
N GLY A 141 -6.56 12.85 -0.03
CA GLY A 141 -5.63 11.89 0.60
C GLY A 141 -4.15 12.18 0.30
N ILE A 142 -3.85 13.19 -0.53
CA ILE A 142 -2.50 13.61 -0.93
C ILE A 142 -2.16 14.99 -0.36
N GLN A 143 -3.06 15.97 -0.48
CA GLN A 143 -2.91 17.27 0.17
C GLN A 143 -3.75 17.31 1.43
N ILE A 144 -3.10 17.17 2.59
CA ILE A 144 -3.76 17.14 3.89
C ILE A 144 -2.81 17.62 5.00
N ASN A 145 -3.31 18.38 5.93
CA ASN A 145 -2.58 18.73 7.15
C ASN A 145 -2.88 17.71 8.24
N ILE A 146 -1.99 16.74 8.43
CA ILE A 146 -2.15 15.69 9.45
C ILE A 146 -1.93 16.17 10.89
N TYR A 147 -1.46 17.40 11.10
CA TYR A 147 -1.26 17.96 12.45
C TYR A 147 -2.55 18.54 13.04
N GLN A 148 -3.60 18.66 12.24
CA GLN A 148 -4.93 19.04 12.71
C GLN A 148 -5.71 17.81 13.21
N ASN A 149 -6.80 18.05 13.93
CA ASN A 149 -7.71 16.98 14.32
C ASN A 149 -8.48 16.49 13.09
N LEU A 150 -8.24 15.24 12.69
CA LEU A 150 -8.91 14.62 11.54
C LEU A 150 -10.19 13.93 11.99
N ALA A 151 -11.28 14.14 11.24
CA ALA A 151 -12.53 13.40 11.39
C ALA A 151 -12.58 12.16 10.49
N SER A 152 -11.87 12.19 9.36
CA SER A 152 -11.79 11.09 8.39
C SER A 152 -10.56 11.23 7.52
N TYR A 153 -10.21 10.19 6.80
CA TYR A 153 -9.17 10.18 5.77
C TYR A 153 -9.67 9.46 4.52
N VAL A 154 -9.44 10.05 3.37
CA VAL A 154 -9.78 9.47 2.07
C VAL A 154 -8.53 8.86 1.47
N ALA A 155 -8.50 7.53 1.33
CA ALA A 155 -7.37 6.85 0.69
C ALA A 155 -7.22 7.30 -0.76
N PRO A 156 -6.01 7.66 -1.22
CA PRO A 156 -5.80 8.07 -2.60
C PRO A 156 -5.95 6.89 -3.58
N GLY A 157 -6.27 7.20 -4.82
CA GLY A 157 -6.44 6.24 -5.90
C GLY A 157 -7.77 5.50 -5.89
N PRO A 158 -7.91 4.43 -6.70
CA PRO A 158 -9.15 3.66 -6.77
C PRO A 158 -9.42 2.88 -5.48
N ALA A 159 -10.65 2.41 -5.32
CA ALA A 159 -11.00 1.45 -4.27
C ALA A 159 -10.20 0.15 -4.42
N VAL A 160 -10.08 -0.59 -3.33
CA VAL A 160 -9.55 -1.95 -3.36
C VAL A 160 -10.50 -2.83 -4.16
N ILE A 161 -9.97 -3.66 -5.04
CA ILE A 161 -10.80 -4.59 -5.84
C ILE A 161 -11.47 -5.64 -4.97
N ALA A 162 -12.53 -6.23 -5.47
CA ALA A 162 -13.20 -7.35 -4.80
C ALA A 162 -12.21 -8.51 -4.53
N GLY A 163 -12.22 -9.01 -3.30
CA GLY A 163 -11.29 -10.06 -2.84
C GLY A 163 -9.94 -9.53 -2.33
N GLY A 164 -9.64 -8.25 -2.50
CA GLY A 164 -8.50 -7.58 -1.89
C GLY A 164 -8.69 -7.36 -0.39
N THR A 165 -7.78 -6.65 0.24
CA THR A 165 -7.74 -6.48 1.70
C THR A 165 -7.72 -5.00 2.09
N GLU A 166 -8.59 -4.61 3.00
CA GLU A 166 -8.56 -3.34 3.71
C GLU A 166 -8.18 -3.61 5.16
N ALA A 167 -6.96 -3.25 5.54
CA ALA A 167 -6.50 -3.37 6.91
C ALA A 167 -7.05 -2.21 7.76
N VAL A 168 -7.18 -2.44 9.06
CA VAL A 168 -7.58 -1.41 10.01
C VAL A 168 -6.33 -0.90 10.73
N ALA A 169 -5.93 0.32 10.43
CA ALA A 169 -4.75 0.93 11.03
C ALA A 169 -4.80 0.91 12.57
N GLY A 170 -3.69 0.57 13.20
CA GLY A 170 -3.56 0.41 14.64
C GLY A 170 -4.12 -0.88 15.22
N SER A 171 -4.77 -1.73 14.40
CA SER A 171 -5.39 -2.98 14.82
C SER A 171 -4.71 -4.16 14.14
N ALA A 172 -3.54 -4.54 14.63
CA ALA A 172 -2.75 -5.62 14.06
C ALA A 172 -3.59 -6.91 13.90
N GLY A 173 -3.58 -7.45 12.69
CA GLY A 173 -4.34 -8.66 12.33
C GLY A 173 -5.82 -8.43 12.04
N SER A 174 -6.31 -7.20 12.14
CA SER A 174 -7.68 -6.86 11.72
C SER A 174 -7.68 -6.39 10.28
N ALA A 175 -8.40 -7.09 9.44
CA ALA A 175 -8.57 -6.73 8.04
C ALA A 175 -9.92 -7.22 7.54
N VAL A 176 -10.50 -6.53 6.59
CA VAL A 176 -11.71 -6.95 5.90
C VAL A 176 -11.39 -7.26 4.43
N THR A 177 -12.09 -8.26 3.90
CA THR A 177 -12.01 -8.52 2.45
C THR A 177 -12.85 -7.48 1.73
N ALA A 178 -12.22 -6.75 0.81
CA ALA A 178 -12.89 -5.72 0.05
C ALA A 178 -13.96 -6.31 -0.89
N THR A 179 -15.09 -5.66 -0.97
CA THR A 179 -16.18 -6.03 -1.90
C THR A 179 -16.03 -5.36 -3.27
N GLY A 180 -15.10 -4.40 -3.36
CA GLY A 180 -14.98 -3.51 -4.52
C GLY A 180 -15.99 -2.36 -4.45
N GLY A 181 -15.66 -1.20 -4.96
CA GLY A 181 -16.56 -0.05 -4.93
C GLY A 181 -15.82 1.28 -5.10
N ALA A 182 -16.51 2.38 -4.85
CA ALA A 182 -15.89 3.70 -4.79
C ALA A 182 -15.00 3.84 -3.55
N PRO A 183 -13.92 4.65 -3.59
CA PRO A 183 -13.09 4.91 -2.41
C PRO A 183 -13.94 5.46 -1.27
N VAL A 184 -13.87 4.80 -0.13
CA VAL A 184 -14.60 5.16 1.08
C VAL A 184 -13.69 5.95 2.00
N ALA A 185 -14.19 7.05 2.58
CA ALA A 185 -13.52 7.71 3.69
C ALA A 185 -13.52 6.77 4.89
N THR A 186 -12.34 6.43 5.41
CA THR A 186 -12.23 5.58 6.60
C THR A 186 -12.74 6.37 7.81
N ALA A 187 -13.90 5.99 8.30
CA ALA A 187 -14.50 6.54 9.52
C ALA A 187 -14.03 5.74 10.74
N THR A 188 -14.21 6.32 11.91
CA THR A 188 -13.88 5.76 13.23
C THR A 188 -14.24 4.28 13.34
N ALA A 189 -13.28 3.44 13.68
CA ALA A 189 -13.50 2.00 13.86
C ALA A 189 -14.50 1.74 14.99
N THR A 190 -15.68 1.28 14.64
CA THR A 190 -16.60 0.63 15.59
C THR A 190 -16.20 -0.84 15.68
N THR A 191 -15.77 -1.25 16.84
CA THR A 191 -15.32 -2.61 17.16
C THR A 191 -16.43 -3.63 16.89
N MET A 192 -16.33 -4.42 15.83
CA MET A 192 -17.01 -5.69 15.73
C MET A 192 -15.97 -6.82 15.77
N ARG A 193 -15.91 -7.51 16.90
CA ARG A 193 -15.15 -8.75 17.05
C ARG A 193 -15.91 -9.89 16.39
N THR A 194 -15.37 -10.45 15.35
CA THR A 194 -15.71 -11.84 14.96
C THR A 194 -14.42 -12.56 14.61
N SER A 195 -14.04 -13.46 15.52
CA SER A 195 -12.87 -14.33 15.35
C SER A 195 -13.23 -15.46 14.39
N ALA A 196 -12.50 -15.55 13.29
CA ALA A 196 -12.39 -16.80 12.54
C ALA A 196 -10.90 -17.05 12.29
N VAL A 197 -10.37 -18.00 13.05
CA VAL A 197 -9.03 -18.55 12.86
C VAL A 197 -9.08 -19.52 11.69
N VAL A 198 -8.36 -19.24 10.63
CA VAL A 198 -8.04 -20.22 9.59
C VAL A 198 -6.53 -20.32 9.49
N THR A 199 -5.99 -21.37 10.05
CA THR A 199 -4.59 -21.80 9.85
C THR A 199 -4.44 -22.37 8.46
N SER A 200 -3.61 -21.75 7.63
CA SER A 200 -3.12 -22.37 6.40
C SER A 200 -1.60 -22.20 6.35
N ALA A 201 -0.91 -23.33 6.39
CA ALA A 201 0.54 -23.41 6.28
C ALA A 201 0.98 -23.04 4.87
N ALA A 202 1.86 -22.06 4.79
CA ALA A 202 2.52 -21.69 3.54
C ALA A 202 3.80 -22.50 3.38
N ALA A 203 3.89 -23.25 2.28
CA ALA A 203 5.14 -23.82 1.81
C ALA A 203 6.02 -22.72 1.21
N VAL A 204 7.25 -22.64 1.68
CA VAL A 204 8.29 -21.76 1.15
C VAL A 204 8.91 -22.41 -0.07
N PRO A 205 8.90 -21.81 -1.27
CA PRO A 205 9.74 -22.26 -2.35
C PRO A 205 11.14 -21.70 -2.20
N THR A 206 12.11 -22.59 -2.22
CA THR A 206 13.55 -22.29 -2.19
C THR A 206 14.01 -21.65 -3.49
N ASN A 207 14.87 -20.71 -3.32
CA ASN A 207 15.58 -19.82 -4.19
C ASN A 207 16.28 -20.49 -5.38
N GLY A 208 16.04 -19.95 -6.57
CA GLY A 208 16.92 -20.11 -7.74
C GLY A 208 17.36 -18.72 -8.18
N GLY A 209 18.62 -18.39 -7.93
CA GLY A 209 19.21 -17.11 -8.26
C GLY A 209 19.29 -16.87 -9.76
N GLY A 210 18.69 -15.80 -10.20
CA GLY A 210 18.89 -15.20 -11.51
C GLY A 210 19.02 -13.70 -11.32
N SER A 211 20.26 -13.17 -11.40
CA SER A 211 20.54 -11.74 -11.40
C SER A 211 20.09 -11.13 -12.74
N GLY A 212 18.82 -10.90 -12.93
CA GLY A 212 18.28 -10.08 -13.98
C GLY A 212 18.03 -8.67 -13.42
N ALA A 213 18.80 -7.69 -13.86
CA ALA A 213 18.56 -6.29 -13.51
C ALA A 213 17.20 -5.86 -14.04
N CYS A 214 16.23 -5.80 -13.16
CA CYS A 214 14.92 -5.23 -13.46
C CYS A 214 15.10 -3.76 -13.84
N SER A 215 14.82 -3.40 -15.10
CA SER A 215 14.76 -2.01 -15.51
C SER A 215 13.49 -1.36 -14.94
N VAL A 216 13.50 -1.08 -13.66
CA VAL A 216 12.40 -0.48 -12.88
C VAL A 216 12.29 1.02 -13.16
N THR A 217 12.75 1.48 -14.32
CA THR A 217 12.97 2.89 -14.64
C THR A 217 11.69 3.74 -14.55
N ARG A 218 10.52 3.19 -14.76
CA ARG A 218 9.24 3.93 -14.68
C ARG A 218 8.55 3.87 -13.32
N CYS A 219 8.69 2.82 -12.54
CA CYS A 219 8.20 2.82 -11.17
C CYS A 219 8.95 3.84 -10.28
N PHE A 220 10.22 4.13 -10.59
CA PHE A 220 11.06 5.05 -9.81
C PHE A 220 11.11 6.49 -10.33
N ARG A 221 10.73 6.76 -11.59
CA ARG A 221 11.05 8.05 -12.23
C ARG A 221 10.14 9.23 -11.89
N THR A 222 9.06 9.08 -11.15
CA THR A 222 8.03 10.11 -11.18
C THR A 222 7.95 11.01 -9.95
N TYR A 223 8.67 10.75 -8.85
CA TYR A 223 8.48 11.52 -7.61
C TYR A 223 9.76 12.01 -6.92
N LEU A 224 10.90 12.07 -7.63
CA LEU A 224 12.11 12.72 -7.12
C LEU A 224 12.31 14.17 -7.62
N GLN A 225 11.32 14.78 -8.26
CA GLN A 225 11.37 16.19 -8.66
C GLN A 225 10.59 17.09 -7.73
N GLY A 226 11.02 17.15 -6.48
CA GLY A 226 10.55 18.12 -5.50
C GLY A 226 11.69 18.69 -4.67
N ARG A 227 12.87 18.91 -5.30
CA ARG A 227 13.94 19.74 -4.76
C ARG A 227 14.42 20.71 -5.81
N ARG A 228 13.85 21.90 -5.80
CA ARG A 228 14.49 23.20 -6.00
C ARG A 228 13.75 24.22 -5.18
#